data_db0deb6baf8aaf53c91789b20d1c5f62
#
_entry.id   db0deb6baf8aaf53c91789b20d1c5f62
#
_cell.length_a   1.000
_cell.length_b   1.000
_cell.length_c   1.000
_cell.angle_alpha   90.00
_cell.angle_beta   90.00
_cell.angle_gamma   90.00
#
_symmetry.space_group_name_H-M   'P 1'
#
loop_
_entity.id
_entity.type
_entity.pdbx_description
1 polymer ?
#
loop_
_entity_poly.entity_id
_entity_poly.type
_entity_poly.pdbx_seq_one_letter_code
_entity_poly.pdbx_strand_id
1 'polypeptide(L)'
;MKLDKGKPLLLVLFNILICGLYYGTVNAKVNDTTPSFEEKIIEGKQLTPLESQLMSFLNGLMVGEPKQAVELWIVGVNNRSGSVQYAMLSPSLRKQSRSKFEETHWITGQSSPSVTNFRITKVEKLNESKMRYTVKYDLWASYGDFGGGEKIIIVEKNLEPFKEYWFISSITTKFNPWEAFTPAETVLK
;
A
#
# COMPACT_ATOMS: atom_id res chain seq x y z
N MET A 1 44.09 -8.03 48.58
CA MET A 1 43.35 -8.26 47.30
C MET A 1 43.37 -6.93 46.55
N LYS A 2 44.23 -6.77 45.52
CA LYS A 2 44.35 -5.48 44.76
C LYS A 2 43.37 -5.53 43.59
N LEU A 3 42.41 -4.60 43.60
CA LEU A 3 41.54 -4.40 42.45
C LEU A 3 42.29 -3.70 41.33
N ASP A 4 42.38 -4.36 40.20
CA ASP A 4 42.98 -3.84 38.98
C ASP A 4 41.94 -2.92 38.27
N LYS A 5 42.12 -1.58 38.42
CA LYS A 5 41.19 -0.54 37.95
C LYS A 5 41.48 -0.05 36.52
N GLY A 6 42.29 -0.77 35.75
CA GLY A 6 42.76 -0.29 34.44
C GLY A 6 42.04 -0.77 33.20
N LYS A 7 41.19 -1.80 33.26
CA LYS A 7 40.62 -2.45 32.04
C LYS A 7 39.39 -1.80 31.41
N PRO A 8 38.48 -1.09 32.10
CA PRO A 8 37.31 -0.56 31.43
C PRO A 8 37.57 0.64 30.53
N LEU A 9 38.63 1.42 30.80
CA LEU A 9 38.89 2.62 30.02
C LEU A 9 39.46 2.31 28.63
N LEU A 10 40.25 1.25 28.50
CA LEU A 10 40.84 0.82 27.22
C LEU A 10 39.78 0.26 26.27
N LEU A 11 38.77 -0.43 26.81
CA LEU A 11 37.68 -1.00 26.00
C LEU A 11 36.76 0.08 25.42
N VAL A 12 36.50 1.16 26.17
CA VAL A 12 35.67 2.29 25.71
C VAL A 12 36.38 3.07 24.61
N LEU A 13 37.70 3.31 24.77
CA LEU A 13 38.49 3.99 23.74
C LEU A 13 38.63 3.19 22.47
N PHE A 14 38.70 1.85 22.56
CA PHE A 14 38.75 0.98 21.39
C PHE A 14 37.42 0.98 20.59
N ASN A 15 36.28 1.03 21.29
CA ASN A 15 34.97 1.14 20.61
C ASN A 15 34.77 2.51 19.95
N ILE A 16 35.25 3.60 20.55
CA ILE A 16 35.16 4.94 19.93
C ILE A 16 36.04 4.99 18.67
N LEU A 17 37.22 4.35 18.70
CA LEU A 17 38.12 4.31 17.54
C LEU A 17 37.51 3.50 16.36
N ILE A 18 36.86 2.39 16.67
CA ILE A 18 36.18 1.56 15.64
C ILE A 18 34.98 2.29 15.04
N CYS A 19 34.15 2.98 15.84
CA CYS A 19 33.08 3.81 15.34
C CYS A 19 33.59 4.99 14.49
N GLY A 20 34.68 5.61 14.86
CA GLY A 20 35.31 6.71 14.09
C GLY A 20 35.85 6.24 12.74
N LEU A 21 36.39 5.03 12.65
CA LEU A 21 36.87 4.45 11.39
C LEU A 21 35.72 4.00 10.47
N TYR A 22 34.57 3.61 11.03
CA TYR A 22 33.40 3.25 10.24
C TYR A 22 32.70 4.46 9.64
N TYR A 23 32.74 5.63 10.31
CA TYR A 23 32.17 6.87 9.75
C TYR A 23 33.07 7.58 8.73
N GLY A 24 34.38 7.26 8.71
CA GLY A 24 35.35 7.89 7.80
C GLY A 24 35.44 7.29 6.39
N THR A 25 34.85 6.14 6.13
CA THR A 25 35.01 5.45 4.83
C THR A 25 33.74 5.39 3.98
N VAL A 26 32.65 6.05 4.35
CA VAL A 26 31.42 6.14 3.55
C VAL A 26 31.38 7.42 2.69
N ASN A 27 32.56 7.93 2.28
CA ASN A 27 32.70 8.82 1.13
C ASN A 27 33.14 8.04 -0.12
N ALA A 28 32.66 6.81 -0.29
CA ALA A 28 32.62 6.20 -1.60
C ALA A 28 31.67 7.05 -2.44
N LYS A 29 32.20 7.65 -3.50
CA LYS A 29 31.40 8.22 -4.59
C LYS A 29 30.33 7.20 -4.93
N VAL A 30 29.12 7.39 -4.42
CA VAL A 30 27.93 6.81 -5.04
C VAL A 30 27.90 7.44 -6.40
N ASN A 31 28.36 6.69 -7.41
CA ASN A 31 28.00 7.01 -8.79
C ASN A 31 26.49 6.96 -8.81
N ASP A 32 25.91 8.13 -8.83
CA ASP A 32 24.49 8.40 -8.90
C ASP A 32 24.01 7.99 -10.30
N THR A 33 23.97 6.67 -10.52
CA THR A 33 23.22 6.03 -11.58
C THR A 33 21.94 5.43 -10.99
N THR A 34 21.32 6.13 -10.02
CA THR A 34 19.88 6.06 -9.90
C THR A 34 19.35 6.61 -11.22
N PRO A 35 18.59 5.81 -11.98
CA PRO A 35 17.92 6.37 -13.14
C PRO A 35 17.11 7.55 -12.62
N SER A 36 17.47 8.76 -13.06
CA SER A 36 16.65 9.93 -12.86
C SER A 36 15.29 9.54 -13.43
N PHE A 37 14.32 9.37 -12.53
CA PHE A 37 12.93 9.36 -12.91
C PHE A 37 12.70 10.74 -13.54
N GLU A 38 12.80 10.81 -14.83
CA GLU A 38 12.21 11.92 -15.55
C GLU A 38 10.74 11.88 -15.18
N GLU A 39 10.38 12.75 -14.24
CA GLU A 39 9.01 13.13 -13.98
C GLU A 39 8.42 13.51 -15.33
N LYS A 40 7.74 12.57 -15.97
CA LYS A 40 6.82 12.91 -17.04
C LYS A 40 5.77 13.78 -16.37
N ILE A 41 6.01 15.09 -16.45
CA ILE A 41 5.11 16.14 -16.01
C ILE A 41 3.78 15.87 -16.68
N ILE A 42 2.86 15.27 -15.94
CA ILE A 42 1.49 15.16 -16.37
C ILE A 42 0.93 16.57 -16.26
N GLU A 43 0.92 17.28 -17.42
CA GLU A 43 0.29 18.59 -17.60
C GLU A 43 0.77 19.70 -16.66
N GLY A 44 2.07 19.92 -16.51
CA GLY A 44 2.61 21.18 -15.96
C GLY A 44 2.26 21.51 -14.50
N LYS A 45 1.59 20.61 -13.77
CA LYS A 45 1.27 20.80 -12.37
C LYS A 45 2.40 20.24 -11.49
N GLN A 46 3.13 21.15 -10.85
CA GLN A 46 4.14 20.76 -9.87
C GLN A 46 3.47 20.06 -8.68
N LEU A 47 3.91 18.84 -8.36
CA LEU A 47 3.42 18.09 -7.22
C LEU A 47 3.78 18.83 -5.92
N THR A 48 2.86 18.85 -4.96
CA THR A 48 3.18 19.30 -3.61
C THR A 48 4.16 18.33 -2.95
N PRO A 49 4.92 18.76 -1.92
CA PRO A 49 5.82 17.85 -1.20
C PRO A 49 5.12 16.60 -0.67
N LEU A 50 3.86 16.71 -0.23
CA LEU A 50 3.06 15.58 0.24
C LEU A 50 2.69 14.63 -0.91
N GLU A 51 2.32 15.17 -2.06
CA GLU A 51 2.04 14.37 -3.26
C GLU A 51 3.29 13.61 -3.72
N SER A 52 4.45 14.28 -3.71
CA SER A 52 5.73 13.65 -4.04
C SER A 52 6.08 12.51 -3.08
N GLN A 53 5.89 12.72 -1.77
CA GLN A 53 6.10 11.68 -0.75
C GLN A 53 5.14 10.51 -0.94
N LEU A 54 3.86 10.77 -1.20
CA LEU A 54 2.87 9.74 -1.47
C LEU A 54 3.23 8.95 -2.73
N MET A 55 3.63 9.62 -3.80
CA MET A 55 4.06 8.95 -5.03
C MET A 55 5.32 8.10 -4.81
N SER A 56 6.29 8.59 -4.04
CA SER A 56 7.47 7.83 -3.66
C SER A 56 7.12 6.58 -2.87
N PHE A 57 6.22 6.69 -1.90
CA PHE A 57 5.69 5.56 -1.13
C PHE A 57 4.98 4.54 -2.03
N LEU A 58 4.11 5.01 -2.94
CA LEU A 58 3.39 4.17 -3.89
C LEU A 58 4.35 3.41 -4.82
N ASN A 59 5.41 4.08 -5.26
CA ASN A 59 6.44 3.47 -6.12
C ASN A 59 7.32 2.47 -5.35
N GLY A 60 7.45 2.64 -4.03
CA GLY A 60 8.16 1.70 -3.16
C GLY A 60 7.36 0.45 -2.82
N LEU A 61 6.03 0.47 -2.97
CA LEU A 61 5.15 -0.69 -2.79
C LEU A 61 5.15 -1.55 -4.06
N MET A 62 6.19 -2.37 -4.19
CA MET A 62 6.34 -3.28 -5.32
C MET A 62 5.47 -4.52 -5.14
N VAL A 63 4.28 -4.51 -5.72
CA VAL A 63 3.37 -5.66 -5.68
C VAL A 63 3.68 -6.62 -6.83
N GLY A 64 4.55 -7.60 -6.57
CA GLY A 64 5.01 -8.57 -7.56
C GLY A 64 3.97 -9.65 -7.90
N GLU A 65 2.99 -9.88 -7.02
CA GLU A 65 1.99 -10.92 -7.19
C GLU A 65 0.56 -10.36 -7.11
N PRO A 66 -0.37 -10.86 -7.96
CA PRO A 66 -1.73 -10.33 -8.00
C PRO A 66 -2.49 -10.48 -6.68
N LYS A 67 -2.28 -11.56 -5.94
CA LYS A 67 -2.91 -11.81 -4.64
C LYS A 67 -2.49 -10.77 -3.60
N GLN A 68 -1.24 -10.36 -3.60
CA GLN A 68 -0.70 -9.37 -2.68
C GLN A 68 -1.40 -8.01 -2.80
N ALA A 69 -1.79 -7.60 -4.01
CA ALA A 69 -2.55 -6.36 -4.21
C ALA A 69 -3.90 -6.40 -3.48
N VAL A 70 -4.59 -7.55 -3.54
CA VAL A 70 -5.87 -7.76 -2.84
C VAL A 70 -5.67 -7.79 -1.33
N GLU A 71 -4.66 -8.50 -0.84
CA GLU A 71 -4.36 -8.61 0.59
C GLU A 71 -3.99 -7.26 1.22
N LEU A 72 -3.17 -6.45 0.53
CA LEU A 72 -2.83 -5.10 0.99
C LEU A 72 -4.05 -4.17 0.95
N TRP A 73 -4.91 -4.29 -0.06
CA TRP A 73 -6.16 -3.54 -0.08
C TRP A 73 -7.06 -3.91 1.10
N ILE A 74 -7.18 -5.20 1.47
CA ILE A 74 -7.90 -5.67 2.65
C ILE A 74 -7.31 -5.07 3.93
N VAL A 75 -5.98 -5.00 4.05
CA VAL A 75 -5.31 -4.31 5.17
C VAL A 75 -5.74 -2.83 5.22
N GLY A 76 -5.81 -2.17 4.07
CA GLY A 76 -6.31 -0.81 3.96
C GLY A 76 -7.76 -0.66 4.43
N VAL A 77 -8.63 -1.61 4.08
CA VAL A 77 -10.04 -1.62 4.54
C VAL A 77 -10.12 -1.81 6.05
N ASN A 78 -9.44 -2.82 6.59
CA ASN A 78 -9.45 -3.13 8.03
C ASN A 78 -8.97 -1.95 8.89
N ASN A 79 -8.00 -1.19 8.39
CA ASN A 79 -7.45 -0.02 9.07
C ASN A 79 -8.16 1.29 8.68
N ARG A 80 -9.19 1.24 7.85
CA ARG A 80 -9.88 2.41 7.30
C ARG A 80 -8.92 3.41 6.64
N SER A 81 -7.80 2.91 6.10
CA SER A 81 -6.75 3.70 5.47
C SER A 81 -7.00 3.87 3.98
N GLY A 82 -7.55 5.00 3.60
CA GLY A 82 -7.72 5.36 2.19
C GLY A 82 -6.40 5.41 1.43
N SER A 83 -5.32 5.83 2.08
CA SER A 83 -3.98 5.89 1.45
C SER A 83 -3.48 4.51 1.03
N VAL A 84 -3.62 3.49 1.90
CA VAL A 84 -3.22 2.11 1.59
C VAL A 84 -4.11 1.53 0.50
N GLN A 85 -5.43 1.75 0.57
CA GLN A 85 -6.36 1.30 -0.46
C GLN A 85 -6.04 1.94 -1.82
N TYR A 86 -5.83 3.26 -1.85
CA TYR A 86 -5.49 4.02 -3.06
C TYR A 86 -4.16 3.55 -3.68
N ALA A 87 -3.18 3.20 -2.84
CA ALA A 87 -1.91 2.68 -3.29
C ALA A 87 -2.04 1.41 -4.15
N MET A 88 -3.02 0.57 -3.85
CA MET A 88 -3.25 -0.69 -4.56
C MET A 88 -4.05 -0.52 -5.85
N LEU A 89 -4.62 0.65 -6.12
CA LEU A 89 -5.41 0.90 -7.33
C LEU A 89 -4.52 1.12 -8.56
N SER A 90 -5.02 0.77 -9.72
CA SER A 90 -4.37 1.10 -10.99
C SER A 90 -4.31 2.61 -11.21
N PRO A 91 -3.35 3.13 -12.01
CA PRO A 91 -3.24 4.56 -12.28
C PRO A 91 -4.56 5.19 -12.77
N SER A 92 -5.29 4.48 -13.63
CA SER A 92 -6.60 4.93 -14.13
C SER A 92 -7.63 5.04 -13.01
N LEU A 93 -7.76 4.02 -12.17
CA LEU A 93 -8.73 3.99 -11.07
C LEU A 93 -8.37 5.01 -9.98
N ARG A 94 -7.07 5.24 -9.73
CA ARG A 94 -6.59 6.33 -8.86
C ARG A 94 -7.07 7.69 -9.37
N LYS A 95 -6.82 7.97 -10.67
CA LYS A 95 -7.25 9.25 -11.28
C LYS A 95 -8.75 9.49 -11.15
N GLN A 96 -9.56 8.45 -11.34
CA GLN A 96 -11.04 8.54 -11.26
C GLN A 96 -11.57 8.73 -9.83
N SER A 97 -10.90 8.16 -8.85
CA SER A 97 -11.39 8.13 -7.46
C SER A 97 -10.74 9.14 -6.52
N ARG A 98 -9.69 9.83 -6.95
CA ARG A 98 -8.87 10.71 -6.11
C ARG A 98 -9.68 11.74 -5.33
N SER A 99 -10.55 12.51 -6.00
CA SER A 99 -11.35 13.54 -5.33
C SER A 99 -12.21 12.97 -4.22
N LYS A 100 -12.78 11.79 -4.42
CA LYS A 100 -13.60 11.12 -3.41
C LYS A 100 -12.78 10.65 -2.19
N PHE A 101 -11.52 10.24 -2.38
CA PHE A 101 -10.63 9.95 -1.25
C PHE A 101 -10.25 11.22 -0.48
N GLU A 102 -10.02 12.33 -1.18
CA GLU A 102 -9.75 13.64 -0.59
C GLU A 102 -10.95 14.17 0.20
N GLU A 103 -12.17 14.05 -0.33
CA GLU A 103 -13.43 14.40 0.34
C GLU A 103 -13.62 13.65 1.68
N THR A 104 -13.18 12.41 1.76
CA THR A 104 -13.24 11.60 3.00
C THR A 104 -12.02 11.80 3.90
N HIS A 105 -11.13 12.77 3.61
CA HIS A 105 -9.86 12.97 4.30
C HIS A 105 -9.04 11.69 4.43
N TRP A 106 -9.09 10.83 3.42
CA TRP A 106 -8.40 9.54 3.35
C TRP A 106 -8.82 8.53 4.44
N ILE A 107 -9.93 8.76 5.10
CA ILE A 107 -10.56 7.81 6.02
C ILE A 107 -11.73 7.16 5.28
N THR A 108 -11.71 5.83 5.15
CA THR A 108 -12.68 5.11 4.35
C THR A 108 -13.52 4.16 5.19
N GLY A 109 -14.64 3.73 4.62
CA GLY A 109 -15.57 2.83 5.27
C GLY A 109 -16.26 3.45 6.50
N GLN A 110 -16.99 2.62 7.20
CA GLN A 110 -17.76 3.00 8.39
C GLN A 110 -17.23 2.26 9.62
N SER A 111 -17.52 2.80 10.80
CA SER A 111 -17.10 2.18 12.07
C SER A 111 -18.08 1.11 12.55
N SER A 112 -19.35 1.19 12.15
CA SER A 112 -20.39 0.23 12.53
C SER A 112 -21.45 0.10 11.41
N PRO A 113 -21.77 -1.13 10.96
CA PRO A 113 -21.06 -2.36 11.30
C PRO A 113 -19.62 -2.35 10.80
N SER A 114 -18.72 -2.95 11.55
CA SER A 114 -17.33 -3.17 11.15
C SER A 114 -17.22 -4.35 10.19
N VAL A 115 -16.25 -4.27 9.30
CA VAL A 115 -15.96 -5.38 8.37
C VAL A 115 -14.92 -6.28 8.98
N THR A 116 -15.15 -7.58 8.94
CA THR A 116 -14.27 -8.59 9.54
C THR A 116 -14.17 -9.82 8.62
N ASN A 117 -13.30 -10.74 8.98
CA ASN A 117 -13.19 -12.06 8.36
C ASN A 117 -13.11 -12.06 6.84
N PHE A 118 -12.28 -11.22 6.27
CA PHE A 118 -12.04 -11.25 4.83
C PHE A 118 -11.45 -12.58 4.38
N ARG A 119 -12.03 -13.16 3.34
CA ARG A 119 -11.61 -14.45 2.76
C ARG A 119 -11.64 -14.38 1.24
N ILE A 120 -10.52 -14.69 0.60
CA ILE A 120 -10.49 -14.93 -0.84
C ILE A 120 -11.09 -16.33 -1.06
N THR A 121 -12.27 -16.40 -1.68
CA THR A 121 -13.00 -17.65 -1.86
C THR A 121 -12.87 -18.22 -3.28
N LYS A 122 -12.53 -17.39 -4.26
CA LYS A 122 -12.32 -17.81 -5.64
C LYS A 122 -11.23 -16.94 -6.29
N VAL A 123 -10.40 -17.59 -7.11
CA VAL A 123 -9.38 -16.93 -7.93
C VAL A 123 -9.53 -17.48 -9.36
N GLU A 124 -9.64 -16.58 -10.33
CA GLU A 124 -9.80 -16.91 -11.72
C GLU A 124 -8.76 -16.15 -12.55
N LYS A 125 -7.96 -16.87 -13.33
CA LYS A 125 -7.08 -16.26 -14.33
C LYS A 125 -7.93 -15.90 -15.56
N LEU A 126 -8.06 -14.60 -15.84
CA LEU A 126 -8.78 -14.13 -17.02
C LEU A 126 -7.89 -14.14 -18.26
N ASN A 127 -6.62 -13.75 -18.08
CA ASN A 127 -5.53 -13.87 -19.06
C ASN A 127 -4.18 -13.73 -18.36
N GLU A 128 -3.07 -13.62 -19.11
CA GLU A 128 -1.72 -13.54 -18.55
C GLU A 128 -1.46 -12.28 -17.68
N SER A 129 -2.22 -11.22 -17.91
CA SER A 129 -2.08 -9.94 -17.21
C SER A 129 -3.28 -9.57 -16.35
N LYS A 130 -4.27 -10.47 -16.18
CA LYS A 130 -5.52 -10.13 -15.50
C LYS A 130 -6.06 -11.30 -14.68
N MET A 131 -6.33 -11.04 -13.40
CA MET A 131 -6.89 -11.98 -12.44
C MET A 131 -8.19 -11.43 -11.84
N ARG A 132 -9.12 -12.33 -11.55
CA ARG A 132 -10.35 -12.02 -10.82
C ARG A 132 -10.32 -12.72 -9.47
N TYR A 133 -10.62 -11.96 -8.43
CA TYR A 133 -10.75 -12.45 -7.06
C TYR A 133 -12.18 -12.26 -6.57
N THR A 134 -12.75 -13.28 -5.96
CA THR A 134 -13.99 -13.18 -5.18
C THR A 134 -13.57 -13.12 -3.71
N VAL A 135 -13.95 -12.05 -3.05
CA VAL A 135 -13.61 -11.79 -1.63
C VAL A 135 -14.91 -11.71 -0.85
N LYS A 136 -15.08 -12.61 0.11
CA LYS A 136 -16.17 -12.57 1.08
C LYS A 136 -15.71 -11.91 2.37
N TYR A 137 -16.64 -11.31 3.08
CA TYR A 137 -16.42 -10.66 4.38
C TYR A 137 -17.68 -10.80 5.24
N ASP A 138 -17.53 -10.59 6.53
CA ASP A 138 -18.61 -10.55 7.48
C ASP A 138 -18.75 -9.13 8.04
N LEU A 139 -19.97 -8.76 8.42
CA LEU A 139 -20.31 -7.47 9.00
C LEU A 139 -20.75 -7.68 10.44
N TRP A 140 -20.13 -6.98 11.36
CA TRP A 140 -20.39 -7.11 12.78
C TRP A 140 -20.53 -5.75 13.47
N ALA A 141 -21.47 -5.68 14.41
CA ALA A 141 -21.65 -4.55 15.30
C ALA A 141 -21.86 -5.04 16.74
N SER A 142 -21.76 -4.14 17.70
CA SER A 142 -21.87 -4.47 19.14
C SER A 142 -23.17 -5.18 19.54
N TYR A 143 -24.21 -5.05 18.74
CA TYR A 143 -25.53 -5.66 18.98
C TYR A 143 -25.81 -6.87 18.06
N GLY A 144 -24.81 -7.35 17.31
CA GLY A 144 -24.93 -8.62 16.60
C GLY A 144 -24.23 -8.71 15.25
N ASP A 145 -24.44 -9.86 14.62
CA ASP A 145 -23.99 -10.18 13.27
C ASP A 145 -24.98 -9.58 12.25
N PHE A 146 -24.44 -8.85 11.25
CA PHE A 146 -25.19 -8.25 10.14
C PHE A 146 -25.11 -9.08 8.86
N GLY A 147 -24.63 -10.30 8.96
CA GLY A 147 -24.37 -11.15 7.82
C GLY A 147 -23.06 -10.81 7.13
N GLY A 148 -22.97 -11.09 5.86
CA GLY A 148 -21.76 -10.87 5.09
C GLY A 148 -22.06 -10.50 3.66
N GLY A 149 -21.02 -10.07 2.97
CA GLY A 149 -21.11 -9.67 1.57
C GLY A 149 -20.02 -10.29 0.71
N GLU A 150 -20.05 -9.92 -0.56
CA GLU A 150 -19.09 -10.38 -1.55
C GLU A 150 -18.64 -9.23 -2.44
N LYS A 151 -17.33 -9.18 -2.70
CA LYS A 151 -16.74 -8.27 -3.67
C LYS A 151 -16.05 -9.04 -4.78
N ILE A 152 -16.15 -8.51 -5.98
CA ILE A 152 -15.35 -8.95 -7.12
C ILE A 152 -14.25 -7.93 -7.34
N ILE A 153 -13.00 -8.38 -7.25
CA ILE A 153 -11.83 -7.54 -7.44
C ILE A 153 -11.08 -8.02 -8.69
N ILE A 154 -10.88 -7.12 -9.64
CA ILE A 154 -10.02 -7.37 -10.80
C ILE A 154 -8.66 -6.75 -10.56
N VAL A 155 -7.63 -7.56 -10.72
CA VAL A 155 -6.23 -7.14 -10.61
C VAL A 155 -5.59 -7.28 -11.98
N GLU A 156 -4.90 -6.24 -12.41
CA GLU A 156 -4.21 -6.19 -13.69
C GLU A 156 -2.73 -5.89 -13.50
N LYS A 157 -1.92 -6.50 -14.36
CA LYS A 157 -0.50 -6.25 -14.44
C LYS A 157 -0.29 -4.94 -15.21
N ASN A 158 0.49 -4.03 -14.65
CA ASN A 158 0.88 -2.83 -15.37
C ASN A 158 2.03 -3.17 -16.32
N LEU A 159 1.80 -3.03 -17.62
CA LEU A 159 2.79 -3.33 -18.66
C LEU A 159 3.64 -2.11 -19.05
N GLU A 160 3.38 -0.93 -18.45
CA GLU A 160 4.15 0.27 -18.74
C GLU A 160 5.58 0.23 -18.15
N PRO A 161 6.54 1.03 -18.67
CA PRO A 161 7.96 0.66 -18.86
C PRO A 161 8.73 0.35 -17.59
N PHE A 162 8.11 0.49 -16.42
CA PHE A 162 8.79 0.33 -15.12
C PHE A 162 8.42 -0.92 -14.35
N LYS A 163 7.96 -1.98 -14.98
CA LYS A 163 7.85 -3.31 -14.37
C LYS A 163 6.44 -3.82 -14.11
N GLU A 164 6.39 -5.05 -14.14
CA GLU A 164 5.39 -6.07 -13.97
C GLU A 164 4.65 -6.05 -12.62
N TYR A 165 4.18 -4.86 -12.14
CA TYR A 165 3.43 -4.77 -10.90
C TYR A 165 1.94 -4.97 -11.14
N TRP A 166 1.30 -5.54 -10.14
CA TRP A 166 -0.13 -5.81 -10.13
C TRP A 166 -0.88 -4.73 -9.37
N PHE A 167 -1.95 -4.23 -9.97
CA PHE A 167 -2.81 -3.21 -9.39
C PHE A 167 -4.28 -3.61 -9.55
N ILE A 168 -5.11 -3.14 -8.62
CA ILE A 168 -6.55 -3.31 -8.69
C ILE A 168 -7.12 -2.35 -9.73
N SER A 169 -7.71 -2.89 -10.78
CA SER A 169 -8.34 -2.11 -11.86
C SER A 169 -9.85 -1.97 -11.70
N SER A 170 -10.49 -2.82 -10.88
CA SER A 170 -11.91 -2.73 -10.58
C SER A 170 -12.23 -3.40 -9.25
N ILE A 171 -13.14 -2.80 -8.50
CA ILE A 171 -13.76 -3.39 -7.32
C ILE A 171 -15.26 -3.23 -7.49
N THR A 172 -15.99 -4.34 -7.42
CA THR A 172 -17.44 -4.36 -7.57
C THR A 172 -18.08 -4.98 -6.33
N THR A 173 -19.00 -4.24 -5.71
CA THR A 173 -19.81 -4.69 -4.58
C THR A 173 -21.18 -5.07 -5.10
N LYS A 174 -21.68 -6.24 -4.71
CA LYS A 174 -23.04 -6.69 -5.01
C LYS A 174 -23.96 -6.28 -3.86
N PHE A 175 -25.11 -5.73 -4.21
CA PHE A 175 -26.34 -5.58 -3.44
C PHE A 175 -26.52 -4.32 -2.58
N ASN A 176 -25.55 -3.82 -1.81
CA ASN A 176 -25.85 -2.69 -0.92
C ASN A 176 -24.87 -1.53 -1.06
N PRO A 177 -25.34 -0.30 -1.35
CA PRO A 177 -24.47 0.89 -1.47
C PRO A 177 -23.66 1.19 -0.21
N TRP A 178 -24.16 0.87 0.98
CA TRP A 178 -23.48 1.07 2.26
C TRP A 178 -22.35 0.06 2.54
N GLU A 179 -22.25 -0.99 1.70
CA GLU A 179 -21.13 -1.94 1.72
C GLU A 179 -19.94 -1.51 0.84
N ALA A 180 -19.97 -0.32 0.26
CA ALA A 180 -18.82 0.25 -0.41
C ALA A 180 -17.79 0.73 0.63
N PHE A 181 -16.66 0.04 0.75
CA PHE A 181 -15.63 0.33 1.74
C PHE A 181 -14.56 1.29 1.24
N THR A 182 -14.58 1.56 -0.05
CA THR A 182 -13.65 2.49 -0.68
C THR A 182 -14.36 3.33 -1.74
N PRO A 183 -13.97 4.60 -1.91
CA PRO A 183 -14.51 5.47 -2.97
C PRO A 183 -14.32 4.95 -4.40
N ALA A 184 -13.43 3.98 -4.61
CA ALA A 184 -13.14 3.39 -5.90
C ALA A 184 -14.07 2.23 -6.29
N GLU A 185 -15.05 1.89 -5.44
CA GLU A 185 -15.95 0.77 -5.71
C GLU A 185 -17.11 1.15 -6.63
N THR A 186 -17.48 0.20 -7.49
CA THR A 186 -18.73 0.22 -8.23
C THR A 186 -19.76 -0.65 -7.53
N VAL A 187 -20.91 -0.08 -7.21
CA VAL A 187 -22.03 -0.81 -6.61
C VAL A 187 -22.98 -1.22 -7.71
N LEU A 188 -23.19 -2.52 -7.84
CA LEU A 188 -24.22 -3.07 -8.73
C LEU A 188 -25.56 -3.09 -7.98
N LYS A 189 -26.56 -2.50 -8.59
CA LYS A 189 -27.96 -2.54 -8.12
C LYS A 189 -28.62 -3.86 -8.49
#